data_9ea499e17a86d96a94905868a3862a36
#
_entry.id   9ea499e17a86d96a94905868a3862a36
#
_cell.length_a   1.000
_cell.length_b   1.000
_cell.length_c   1.000
_cell.angle_alpha   90.00
_cell.angle_beta   90.00
_cell.angle_gamma   90.00
#
_symmetry.space_group_name_H-M   'P 1'
#
loop_
_entity.id
_entity.type
_entity.pdbx_description
1 polymer ?
#
loop_
_entity_poly.entity_id
_entity_poly.type
_entity_poly.pdbx_seq_one_letter_code
_entity_poly.pdbx_strand_id
1 'polypeptide(L)'
;MGKKALKEAKGLGDAYALASSADKTFSYIPKGFEIPTDIDYFHITSNNTIYGTEIRHDIDSPVPLIADMSSDILSRPVDVSKYALIYGGAQKNVGPAGLAFAIVNKDALGKVSRYIPTMLDYRTHIEKESMFTLLPYSPST
;
A
#
# COMPACT_ATOMS: atom_id res chain seq x y z
N MET A 1 6.65 -2.54 -8.90
CA MET A 1 5.53 -1.72 -8.40
C MET A 1 6.03 -0.39 -7.83
N GLY A 2 7.04 -0.34 -6.96
CA GLY A 2 7.49 0.89 -6.31
C GLY A 2 7.79 2.09 -7.22
N LYS A 3 8.41 1.89 -8.40
CA LYS A 3 8.63 2.98 -9.37
C LYS A 3 7.33 3.62 -9.88
N LYS A 4 6.26 2.84 -10.04
CA LYS A 4 4.95 3.36 -10.46
C LYS A 4 4.30 4.16 -9.33
N ALA A 5 4.31 3.62 -8.11
CA ALA A 5 3.81 4.33 -6.94
C ALA A 5 4.55 5.66 -6.71
N LEU A 6 5.89 5.66 -6.83
CA LEU A 6 6.69 6.88 -6.73
C LEU A 6 6.31 7.93 -7.81
N LYS A 7 6.05 7.48 -9.04
CA LYS A 7 5.64 8.40 -10.12
C LYS A 7 4.31 9.08 -9.80
N GLU A 8 3.33 8.33 -9.32
CA GLU A 8 2.02 8.89 -8.94
C GLU A 8 2.14 9.80 -7.70
N ALA A 9 2.92 9.41 -6.70
CA ALA A 9 3.17 10.24 -5.52
C ALA A 9 3.77 11.61 -5.87
N LYS A 10 4.72 11.64 -6.83
CA LYS A 10 5.31 12.90 -7.33
C LYS A 10 4.32 13.84 -8.01
N GLY A 11 3.21 13.32 -8.50
CA GLY A 11 2.12 14.15 -9.05
C GLY A 11 1.28 14.83 -7.98
N LEU A 12 1.37 14.39 -6.73
CA LEU A 12 0.53 14.85 -5.62
C LEU A 12 1.32 15.60 -4.54
N GLY A 13 2.64 15.49 -4.53
CA GLY A 13 3.51 16.13 -3.55
C GLY A 13 4.98 15.76 -3.75
N ASP A 14 5.82 16.21 -2.83
CA ASP A 14 7.25 15.89 -2.86
C ASP A 14 7.47 14.43 -2.46
N ALA A 15 7.98 13.64 -3.38
CA ALA A 15 8.26 12.23 -3.15
C ALA A 15 9.61 11.83 -3.75
N TYR A 16 10.35 11.02 -3.02
CA TYR A 16 11.65 10.51 -3.46
C TYR A 16 11.86 9.04 -3.04
N ALA A 17 12.82 8.38 -3.68
CA ALA A 17 13.20 7.04 -3.29
C ALA A 17 14.26 7.11 -2.19
N LEU A 18 13.91 6.67 -0.98
CA LEU A 18 14.83 6.62 0.15
C LEU A 18 15.94 5.58 -0.06
N ALA A 19 15.56 4.41 -0.62
CA ALA A 19 16.49 3.34 -0.91
C ALA A 19 16.07 2.61 -2.19
N SER A 20 17.05 2.07 -2.92
CA SER A 20 16.81 1.30 -4.13
C SER A 20 17.93 0.30 -4.35
N SER A 21 17.62 -0.88 -4.85
CA SER A 21 18.57 -1.90 -5.30
C SER A 21 18.65 -1.99 -6.83
N ALA A 22 18.34 -0.90 -7.53
CA ALA A 22 18.38 -0.84 -8.99
C ALA A 22 19.80 -1.03 -9.55
N ASP A 23 20.83 -0.73 -8.78
CA ASP A 23 22.25 -0.94 -9.07
C ASP A 23 22.59 -2.41 -9.36
N LYS A 24 21.88 -3.36 -8.72
CA LYS A 24 22.02 -4.80 -8.93
C LYS A 24 20.70 -5.44 -9.39
N THR A 25 19.98 -4.75 -10.27
CA THR A 25 18.74 -5.26 -10.89
C THR A 25 17.72 -5.77 -9.87
N PHE A 26 17.61 -5.07 -8.73
CA PHE A 26 16.67 -5.40 -7.64
C PHE A 26 16.87 -6.79 -7.00
N SER A 27 18.09 -7.33 -7.02
CA SER A 27 18.40 -8.66 -6.50
C SER A 27 18.62 -8.72 -4.98
N TYR A 28 18.52 -7.61 -4.26
CA TYR A 28 18.66 -7.54 -2.81
C TYR A 28 17.70 -6.53 -2.18
N ILE A 29 17.49 -6.66 -0.88
CA ILE A 29 16.76 -5.66 -0.07
C ILE A 29 17.78 -4.67 0.50
N PRO A 30 17.68 -3.36 0.19
CA PRO A 30 18.54 -2.34 0.80
C PRO A 30 18.45 -2.37 2.33
N LYS A 31 19.59 -2.17 2.98
CA LYS A 31 19.71 -2.10 4.44
C LYS A 31 20.51 -0.88 4.84
N GLY A 32 20.43 -0.48 6.12
CA GLY A 32 21.24 0.59 6.68
C GLY A 32 20.81 1.99 6.25
N PHE A 33 19.58 2.19 5.80
CA PHE A 33 18.99 3.50 5.61
C PHE A 33 18.18 3.91 6.86
N GLU A 34 18.18 5.19 7.15
CA GLU A 34 17.34 5.76 8.21
C GLU A 34 16.07 6.34 7.58
N ILE A 35 14.92 6.09 8.22
CA ILE A 35 13.65 6.67 7.79
C ILE A 35 13.57 8.07 8.39
N PRO A 36 13.46 9.14 7.57
CA PRO A 36 13.28 10.50 8.07
C PRO A 36 12.01 10.65 8.89
N THR A 37 12.02 11.54 9.88
CA THR A 37 10.87 11.80 10.76
C THR A 37 10.02 12.99 10.31
N ASP A 38 10.49 13.73 9.32
CA ASP A 38 9.89 14.96 8.77
C ASP A 38 9.10 14.71 7.48
N ILE A 39 8.70 13.45 7.24
CA ILE A 39 7.90 13.04 6.10
C ILE A 39 6.49 12.60 6.52
N ASP A 40 5.51 12.77 5.63
CA ASP A 40 4.11 12.41 5.91
C ASP A 40 3.90 10.89 6.03
N TYR A 41 4.63 10.09 5.24
CA TYR A 41 4.58 8.64 5.28
C TYR A 41 5.79 7.98 4.62
N PHE A 42 6.06 6.75 5.01
CA PHE A 42 7.01 5.86 4.36
C PHE A 42 6.28 4.74 3.61
N HIS A 43 6.59 4.57 2.32
CA HIS A 43 5.95 3.56 1.47
C HIS A 43 6.91 2.43 1.10
N ILE A 44 6.44 1.19 1.21
CA ILE A 44 7.17 -0.01 0.78
C ILE A 44 6.32 -0.87 -0.16
N THR A 45 7.00 -1.65 -1.00
CA THR A 45 6.44 -2.83 -1.66
C THR A 45 7.09 -4.04 -1.00
N SER A 46 6.33 -4.82 -0.24
CA SER A 46 6.84 -5.90 0.62
C SER A 46 7.47 -7.03 -0.16
N ASN A 47 6.92 -7.37 -1.34
CA ASN A 47 7.42 -8.43 -2.20
C ASN A 47 7.56 -7.99 -3.66
N ASN A 48 8.77 -8.12 -4.19
CA ASN A 48 9.06 -7.90 -5.60
C ASN A 48 8.97 -9.22 -6.37
N THR A 49 7.79 -9.54 -6.86
CA THR A 49 7.48 -10.81 -7.54
C THR A 49 8.38 -11.09 -8.75
N ILE A 50 8.80 -10.05 -9.48
CA ILE A 50 9.59 -10.19 -10.70
C ILE A 50 11.03 -10.62 -10.39
N TYR A 51 11.61 -10.06 -9.33
CA TYR A 51 13.02 -10.27 -8.98
C TYR A 51 13.20 -11.20 -7.76
N GLY A 52 12.10 -11.68 -7.15
CA GLY A 52 12.14 -12.65 -6.07
C GLY A 52 12.69 -12.12 -4.74
N THR A 53 12.60 -10.82 -4.51
CA THR A 53 13.04 -10.22 -3.23
C THR A 53 11.83 -9.85 -2.37
N GLU A 54 11.86 -10.27 -1.10
CA GLU A 54 10.76 -10.12 -0.14
C GLU A 54 11.25 -9.61 1.22
N ILE A 55 10.51 -8.66 1.80
CA ILE A 55 10.72 -8.17 3.16
C ILE A 55 9.92 -9.08 4.10
N ARG A 56 10.62 -9.96 4.81
CA ARG A 56 10.01 -11.03 5.64
C ARG A 56 9.78 -10.67 7.10
N HIS A 57 9.98 -9.42 7.47
CA HIS A 57 9.77 -8.90 8.82
C HIS A 57 9.05 -7.57 8.75
N ASP A 58 8.34 -7.24 9.81
CA ASP A 58 7.70 -5.95 9.92
C ASP A 58 8.76 -4.87 10.17
N ILE A 59 8.59 -3.73 9.52
CA ILE A 59 9.50 -2.59 9.66
C ILE A 59 8.98 -1.69 10.77
N ASP A 60 9.85 -1.33 11.69
CA ASP A 60 9.55 -0.27 12.66
C ASP A 60 9.80 1.09 11.99
N SER A 61 8.74 1.88 11.86
CA SER A 61 8.80 3.19 11.20
C SER A 61 8.41 4.29 12.18
N PRO A 62 9.18 5.37 12.26
CA PRO A 62 8.84 6.53 13.09
C PRO A 62 7.68 7.36 12.52
N VAL A 63 7.30 7.10 11.27
CA VAL A 63 6.23 7.79 10.53
C VAL A 63 5.21 6.77 10.03
N PRO A 64 3.99 7.20 9.60
CA PRO A 64 3.00 6.30 9.04
C PRO A 64 3.56 5.39 7.95
N LEU A 65 3.48 4.06 8.15
CA LEU A 65 3.97 3.06 7.20
C LEU A 65 2.84 2.62 6.27
N ILE A 66 3.10 2.69 4.97
CA ILE A 66 2.19 2.22 3.92
C ILE A 66 2.83 1.08 3.16
N ALA A 67 2.11 -0.03 2.99
CA ALA A 67 2.64 -1.22 2.32
C ALA A 67 1.76 -1.70 1.17
N ASP A 68 2.37 -1.87 -0.01
CA ASP A 68 1.81 -2.69 -1.09
C ASP A 68 2.16 -4.16 -0.81
N MET A 69 1.15 -4.93 -0.39
CA MET A 69 1.27 -6.36 -0.12
C MET A 69 0.52 -7.21 -1.16
N SER A 70 0.38 -6.74 -2.38
CA SER A 70 -0.38 -7.42 -3.45
C SER A 70 0.03 -8.87 -3.67
N SER A 71 1.28 -9.23 -3.41
CA SER A 71 1.80 -10.56 -3.75
C SER A 71 2.14 -11.45 -2.55
N ASP A 72 2.14 -10.92 -1.33
CA ASP A 72 2.57 -11.64 -0.13
C ASP A 72 1.61 -11.50 1.07
N ILE A 73 0.52 -10.75 0.94
CA ILE A 73 -0.51 -10.72 1.99
C ILE A 73 -1.03 -12.14 2.26
N LEU A 74 -1.25 -12.47 3.53
CA LEU A 74 -1.65 -13.80 4.03
C LEU A 74 -0.61 -14.92 3.84
N SER A 75 0.59 -14.62 3.37
CA SER A 75 1.69 -15.60 3.29
C SER A 75 2.40 -15.83 4.64
N ARG A 76 2.26 -14.88 5.56
CA ARG A 76 2.80 -14.90 6.92
C ARG A 76 1.93 -14.10 7.87
N PRO A 77 2.06 -14.30 9.18
CA PRO A 77 1.50 -13.36 10.16
C PRO A 77 2.09 -11.96 9.98
N VAL A 78 1.24 -10.94 10.04
CA VAL A 78 1.60 -9.52 9.94
C VAL A 78 0.98 -8.78 11.11
N ASP A 79 1.76 -7.99 11.83
CA ASP A 79 1.24 -7.09 12.83
C ASP A 79 0.67 -5.83 12.16
N VAL A 80 -0.63 -5.85 11.87
CA VAL A 80 -1.32 -4.76 11.16
C VAL A 80 -1.28 -3.44 11.93
N SER A 81 -1.05 -3.46 13.23
CA SER A 81 -0.97 -2.24 14.05
C SER A 81 0.22 -1.35 13.70
N LYS A 82 1.26 -1.92 13.09
CA LYS A 82 2.45 -1.19 12.62
C LYS A 82 2.23 -0.39 11.34
N TYR A 83 1.10 -0.57 10.68
CA TYR A 83 0.84 0.03 9.37
C TYR A 83 -0.31 1.05 9.46
N ALA A 84 -0.12 2.19 8.79
CA ALA A 84 -1.20 3.13 8.56
C ALA A 84 -2.13 2.63 7.45
N LEU A 85 -1.56 1.94 6.45
CA LEU A 85 -2.30 1.36 5.33
C LEU A 85 -1.55 0.15 4.79
N ILE A 86 -2.26 -0.97 4.64
CA ILE A 86 -1.85 -2.10 3.81
C ILE A 86 -2.83 -2.19 2.66
N TYR A 87 -2.34 -2.30 1.44
CA TYR A 87 -3.20 -2.42 0.27
C TYR A 87 -2.65 -3.42 -0.74
N GLY A 88 -3.51 -3.85 -1.65
CA GLY A 88 -3.11 -4.71 -2.75
C GLY A 88 -4.24 -5.14 -3.67
N GLY A 89 -3.86 -5.71 -4.80
CA GLY A 89 -4.79 -6.42 -5.68
C GLY A 89 -4.96 -7.87 -5.24
N ALA A 90 -6.19 -8.36 -5.27
CA ALA A 90 -6.52 -9.70 -4.79
C ALA A 90 -5.99 -10.84 -5.67
N GLN A 91 -5.76 -10.57 -6.95
CA GLN A 91 -5.51 -11.59 -7.99
C GLN A 91 -4.25 -12.44 -7.82
N LYS A 92 -3.37 -12.12 -6.88
CA LYS A 92 -2.15 -12.90 -6.65
C LYS A 92 -2.33 -13.91 -5.50
N ASN A 93 -2.64 -13.46 -4.31
CA ASN A 93 -2.63 -14.32 -3.12
C ASN A 93 -3.93 -14.32 -2.31
N VAL A 94 -4.93 -13.52 -2.68
CA VAL A 94 -6.18 -13.38 -1.93
C VAL A 94 -7.38 -14.01 -2.64
N GLY A 95 -7.56 -13.75 -3.95
CA GLY A 95 -8.77 -14.16 -4.64
C GLY A 95 -8.81 -13.78 -6.12
N PRO A 96 -10.00 -13.60 -6.71
CA PRO A 96 -10.16 -13.35 -8.13
C PRO A 96 -9.62 -11.98 -8.55
N ALA A 97 -9.31 -11.84 -9.85
CA ALA A 97 -8.98 -10.57 -10.46
C ALA A 97 -10.18 -9.62 -10.43
N GLY A 98 -9.90 -8.31 -10.42
CA GLY A 98 -10.93 -7.27 -10.38
C GLY A 98 -11.25 -6.74 -8.99
N LEU A 99 -10.71 -7.36 -7.94
CA LEU A 99 -10.82 -6.88 -6.57
C LEU A 99 -9.51 -6.25 -6.09
N ALA A 100 -9.64 -5.22 -5.27
CA ALA A 100 -8.55 -4.68 -4.46
C ALA A 100 -8.98 -4.68 -2.99
N PHE A 101 -8.00 -4.74 -2.10
CA PHE A 101 -8.25 -4.61 -0.66
C PHE A 101 -7.42 -3.46 -0.08
N ALA A 102 -7.92 -2.89 1.01
CA ALA A 102 -7.22 -1.93 1.83
C ALA A 102 -7.53 -2.19 3.31
N ILE A 103 -6.49 -2.33 4.12
CA ILE A 103 -6.58 -2.38 5.58
C ILE A 103 -6.07 -1.04 6.08
N VAL A 104 -6.97 -0.23 6.62
CA VAL A 104 -6.70 1.18 6.96
C VAL A 104 -6.75 1.37 8.46
N ASN A 105 -5.71 1.96 9.03
CA ASN A 105 -5.77 2.48 10.38
C ASN A 105 -6.70 3.71 10.41
N LYS A 106 -7.79 3.64 11.18
CA LYS A 106 -8.78 4.72 11.25
C LYS A 106 -8.18 6.04 11.74
N ASP A 107 -7.17 5.99 12.59
CA ASP A 107 -6.49 7.17 13.11
C ASP A 107 -5.66 7.91 12.04
N ALA A 108 -5.38 7.27 10.92
CA ALA A 108 -4.70 7.88 9.77
C ALA A 108 -5.64 8.70 8.87
N LEU A 109 -6.96 8.54 9.03
CA LEU A 109 -7.96 9.20 8.19
C LEU A 109 -8.20 10.66 8.59
N GLY A 110 -8.60 11.48 7.60
CA GLY A 110 -9.05 12.85 7.84
C GLY A 110 -7.96 13.87 8.17
N LYS A 111 -6.69 13.51 8.03
CA LYS A 111 -5.56 14.41 8.36
C LYS A 111 -5.15 15.35 7.22
N VAL A 112 -5.74 15.23 6.05
CA VAL A 112 -5.45 16.07 4.88
C VAL A 112 -6.44 17.21 4.77
N SER A 113 -5.94 18.43 4.54
CA SER A 113 -6.75 19.64 4.36
C SER A 113 -7.17 19.85 2.89
N ARG A 114 -6.52 19.20 1.93
CA ARG A 114 -6.86 19.32 0.52
C ARG A 114 -8.18 18.62 0.18
N TYR A 115 -8.83 19.05 -0.88
CA TYR A 115 -9.98 18.33 -1.44
C TYR A 115 -9.56 16.93 -1.91
N ILE A 116 -10.32 15.93 -1.47
CA ILE A 116 -10.17 14.54 -1.90
C ILE A 116 -11.44 14.17 -2.67
N PRO A 117 -11.33 13.74 -3.94
CA PRO A 117 -12.47 13.20 -4.67
C PRO A 117 -13.13 12.04 -3.90
N THR A 118 -14.45 11.96 -3.91
CA THR A 118 -15.24 10.97 -3.14
C THR A 118 -14.72 9.54 -3.28
N MET A 119 -14.35 9.14 -4.50
CA MET A 119 -13.86 7.79 -4.79
C MET A 119 -12.45 7.49 -4.22
N LEU A 120 -11.68 8.52 -3.89
CA LEU A 120 -10.34 8.40 -3.31
C LEU A 120 -10.34 8.58 -1.79
N ASP A 121 -11.50 8.88 -1.19
CA ASP A 121 -11.65 8.99 0.26
C ASP A 121 -12.05 7.63 0.85
N TYR A 122 -11.16 7.04 1.63
CA TYR A 122 -11.43 5.76 2.30
C TYR A 122 -12.64 5.80 3.22
N ARG A 123 -13.00 6.96 3.80
CA ARG A 123 -14.19 7.12 4.64
C ARG A 123 -15.46 6.78 3.88
N THR A 124 -15.57 7.19 2.62
CA THR A 124 -16.70 6.84 1.75
C THR A 124 -16.87 5.31 1.63
N HIS A 125 -15.76 4.60 1.41
CA HIS A 125 -15.80 3.14 1.28
C HIS A 125 -16.11 2.44 2.60
N ILE A 126 -15.62 2.97 3.72
CA ILE A 126 -15.90 2.44 5.06
C ILE A 126 -17.39 2.61 5.40
N GLU A 127 -17.96 3.81 5.18
CA GLU A 127 -19.38 4.11 5.43
C GLU A 127 -20.33 3.26 4.59
N LYS A 128 -19.91 2.89 3.39
CA LYS A 128 -20.69 2.05 2.46
C LYS A 128 -20.31 0.57 2.54
N GLU A 129 -19.58 0.14 3.57
CA GLU A 129 -19.17 -1.25 3.78
C GLU A 129 -18.50 -1.85 2.52
N SER A 130 -17.71 -1.06 1.80
CA SER A 130 -17.05 -1.40 0.54
C SER A 130 -18.00 -1.63 -0.65
N MET A 131 -19.30 -1.36 -0.52
CA MET A 131 -20.32 -1.61 -1.55
C MET A 131 -20.61 -0.40 -2.45
N PHE A 132 -19.89 0.71 -2.30
CA PHE A 132 -20.19 1.96 -2.99
C PHE A 132 -20.18 1.85 -4.52
N THR A 133 -19.33 0.99 -5.08
CA THR A 133 -19.13 0.85 -6.53
C THR A 133 -19.45 -0.53 -7.07
N LEU A 134 -19.92 -1.44 -6.24
CA LEU A 134 -20.36 -2.73 -6.73
C LEU A 134 -21.65 -2.52 -7.53
N LEU A 135 -21.59 -2.77 -8.83
CA LEU A 135 -22.78 -2.95 -9.62
C LEU A 135 -23.55 -4.14 -9.02
N PRO A 136 -24.84 -3.97 -8.72
CA PRO A 136 -25.65 -5.11 -8.29
C PRO A 136 -25.56 -6.19 -9.37
N TYR A 137 -25.02 -7.34 -9.01
CA TYR A 137 -25.12 -8.52 -9.86
C TYR A 137 -26.60 -8.84 -9.98
N SER A 138 -27.21 -8.52 -11.10
CA SER A 138 -28.53 -9.01 -11.44
C SER A 138 -28.32 -10.43 -11.98
N PRO A 139 -28.71 -11.49 -11.25
CA PRO A 139 -28.75 -12.79 -11.87
C PRO A 139 -29.76 -12.69 -13.02
N SER A 140 -29.24 -12.85 -14.25
CA SER A 140 -30.12 -12.99 -15.40
C SER A 140 -31.01 -14.21 -15.18
N THR A 141 -32.28 -13.95 -14.99
CA THR A 141 -33.34 -14.97 -15.05
C THR A 141 -33.34 -15.69 -16.38
#